data_9fa8865d0aba8a0a67175ad307706aa3
#
_entry.id   9fa8865d0aba8a0a67175ad307706aa3
#
_cell.length_a   1.000
_cell.length_b   1.000
_cell.length_c   1.000
_cell.angle_alpha   90.00
_cell.angle_beta   90.00
_cell.angle_gamma   90.00
#
_symmetry.space_group_name_H-M   'P 1'
#
loop_
_entity.id
_entity.type
_entity.pdbx_description
1 polymer ?
#
loop_
_entity_poly.entity_id
_entity_poly.type
_entity_poly.pdbx_seq_one_letter_code
_entity_poly.pdbx_strand_id
1 'polypeptide(L)'
;VYDYGLPEEIQYARKCPKCKGGYRAQDRTGVPKEYHEADLGKFDFDIYQRDMSKLRDLCTTFLNHFQKWEMAGKGLYLWSKTPGSGKTFLACRLAKSVMMKYDLQMRFVTAPDYISAVGDSYKRDRGEEDPSQVYRDCKLLVLDDIGAQADKEWQRQEMFRLINKRMEDGNITIYTSNMSTDGLNVDARTRDRIVKTSVELQMPEESIRKKKAMGEQREFLAGIIG
;
A
#
# COMPACT_ATOMS: atom_id res chain seq x y z
N VAL A 1 -10.11 23.40 3.46
CA VAL A 1 -11.17 22.40 3.72
C VAL A 1 -11.34 21.67 2.43
N TYR A 2 -10.87 20.43 2.36
CA TYR A 2 -11.19 19.57 1.22
C TYR A 2 -12.50 18.89 1.58
N ASP A 3 -13.54 19.20 0.79
CA ASP A 3 -14.82 18.53 0.88
C ASP A 3 -14.70 17.15 0.24
N TYR A 4 -14.69 16.12 1.06
CA TYR A 4 -14.60 14.72 0.62
C TYR A 4 -16.00 14.10 0.44
N GLY A 5 -17.06 14.92 0.34
CA GLY A 5 -18.44 14.43 0.23
C GLY A 5 -18.90 13.64 1.48
N LEU A 6 -18.32 13.94 2.64
CA LEU A 6 -18.66 13.31 3.92
C LEU A 6 -19.80 14.07 4.61
N PRO A 7 -20.65 13.38 5.40
CA PRO A 7 -21.66 14.04 6.21
C PRO A 7 -21.03 15.12 7.11
N GLU A 8 -21.75 16.23 7.31
CA GLU A 8 -21.29 17.47 7.99
C GLU A 8 -20.77 17.31 9.43
N GLU A 9 -20.84 16.14 10.02
CA GLU A 9 -20.50 15.93 11.44
C GLU A 9 -19.03 15.62 11.73
N ILE A 10 -18.15 15.52 10.71
CA ILE A 10 -16.72 15.27 10.93
C ILE A 10 -15.94 16.56 10.70
N GLN A 11 -15.85 17.42 11.72
CA GLN A 11 -14.95 18.57 11.71
C GLN A 11 -13.50 18.11 11.89
N TYR A 12 -12.71 18.22 10.85
CA TYR A 12 -11.24 18.01 10.94
C TYR A 12 -10.58 19.25 11.54
N ALA A 13 -9.77 19.09 12.57
CA ALA A 13 -8.89 20.14 13.05
C ALA A 13 -7.96 20.58 11.90
N ARG A 14 -8.03 21.85 11.49
CA ARG A 14 -7.15 22.41 10.48
C ARG A 14 -5.72 22.43 11.04
N LYS A 15 -4.79 21.67 10.43
CA LYS A 15 -3.37 21.85 10.71
C LYS A 15 -2.96 23.28 10.29
N CYS A 16 -2.27 23.98 11.20
CA CYS A 16 -1.81 25.35 10.96
C CYS A 16 -1.01 25.41 9.65
N PRO A 17 -1.32 26.33 8.69
CA PRO A 17 -0.56 26.47 7.45
C PRO A 17 0.92 26.79 7.66
N LYS A 18 1.30 27.30 8.84
CA LYS A 18 2.67 27.57 9.24
C LYS A 18 3.40 26.32 9.78
N CYS A 19 2.67 25.27 10.14
CA CYS A 19 3.27 24.02 10.55
C CYS A 19 3.61 23.20 9.30
N LYS A 20 4.84 23.29 8.82
CA LYS A 20 5.39 22.47 7.72
C LYS A 20 5.40 20.96 7.98
N GLY A 21 4.65 20.47 8.97
CA GLY A 21 4.57 19.07 9.39
C GLY A 21 3.99 18.14 8.33
N GLY A 22 3.06 18.61 7.48
CA GLY A 22 2.43 17.78 6.45
C GLY A 22 3.40 17.31 5.35
N TYR A 23 4.27 18.21 4.87
CA TYR A 23 5.29 17.86 3.86
C TYR A 23 6.38 16.93 4.42
N ARG A 24 6.86 17.19 5.66
CA ARG A 24 7.86 16.33 6.31
C ARG A 24 7.32 14.94 6.66
N ALA A 25 6.02 14.80 6.92
CA ALA A 25 5.41 13.50 7.15
C ALA A 25 5.35 12.67 5.85
N GLN A 26 5.09 13.28 4.71
CA GLN A 26 5.08 12.62 3.40
C GLN A 26 6.47 12.08 3.00
N ASP A 27 7.53 12.84 3.24
CA ASP A 27 8.92 12.42 2.96
C ASP A 27 9.35 11.18 3.77
N ARG A 28 8.70 10.92 4.90
CA ARG A 28 9.01 9.77 5.78
C ARG A 28 8.20 8.52 5.46
N THR A 29 7.24 8.57 4.55
CA THR A 29 6.37 7.41 4.25
C THR A 29 7.08 6.33 3.46
N GLY A 30 8.11 6.65 2.68
CA GLY A 30 8.74 5.75 1.72
C GLY A 30 7.95 5.54 0.43
N VAL A 31 6.80 6.20 0.28
CA VAL A 31 5.98 6.13 -0.95
C VAL A 31 6.76 6.71 -2.12
N PRO A 32 6.86 6.03 -3.28
CA PRO A 32 7.51 6.55 -4.47
C PRO A 32 6.96 7.91 -4.91
N LYS A 33 7.82 8.78 -5.42
CA LYS A 33 7.45 10.18 -5.79
C LYS A 33 6.26 10.25 -6.75
N GLU A 34 6.15 9.31 -7.68
CA GLU A 34 5.04 9.20 -8.63
C GLU A 34 3.66 9.01 -7.96
N TYR A 35 3.65 8.57 -6.69
CA TYR A 35 2.44 8.36 -5.88
C TYR A 35 2.28 9.41 -4.77
N HIS A 36 3.12 10.47 -4.73
CA HIS A 36 3.04 11.48 -3.68
C HIS A 36 1.74 12.29 -3.67
N GLU A 37 1.15 12.54 -4.84
CA GLU A 37 -0.15 13.21 -4.96
C GLU A 37 -1.34 12.24 -4.85
N ALA A 38 -1.12 11.09 -4.24
CA ALA A 38 -2.13 10.07 -4.15
C ALA A 38 -3.25 10.47 -3.18
N ASP A 39 -4.45 10.58 -3.72
CA ASP A 39 -5.72 10.73 -3.04
C ASP A 39 -6.68 9.69 -3.63
N LEU A 40 -7.41 8.94 -2.80
CA LEU A 40 -8.33 7.91 -3.28
C LEU A 40 -9.41 8.51 -4.19
N GLY A 41 -9.88 9.72 -3.90
CA GLY A 41 -10.87 10.42 -4.72
C GLY A 41 -10.42 10.71 -6.16
N LYS A 42 -9.10 10.70 -6.40
CA LYS A 42 -8.50 10.86 -7.73
C LYS A 42 -8.15 9.52 -8.39
N PHE A 43 -8.49 8.39 -7.79
CA PHE A 43 -8.30 7.08 -8.43
C PHE A 43 -9.40 6.86 -9.45
N ASP A 44 -9.02 6.81 -10.70
CA ASP A 44 -9.95 6.58 -11.82
C ASP A 44 -10.28 5.08 -11.91
N PHE A 45 -11.43 4.69 -11.35
CA PHE A 45 -11.94 3.33 -11.45
C PHE A 45 -12.53 3.06 -12.84
N ASP A 46 -12.89 4.09 -13.60
CA ASP A 46 -13.56 3.95 -14.88
C ASP A 46 -12.56 3.70 -16.03
N ILE A 47 -11.24 3.79 -15.74
CA ILE A 47 -10.17 3.41 -16.66
C ILE A 47 -10.19 1.91 -17.03
N TYR A 48 -10.83 1.08 -16.20
CA TYR A 48 -10.99 -0.35 -16.44
C TYR A 48 -12.22 -0.63 -17.28
N GLN A 49 -12.11 -1.60 -18.22
CA GLN A 49 -13.21 -1.99 -19.10
C GLN A 49 -14.20 -2.97 -18.44
N ARG A 50 -14.48 -2.77 -17.16
CA ARG A 50 -15.37 -3.61 -16.36
C ARG A 50 -15.95 -2.83 -15.18
N ASP A 51 -17.05 -3.32 -14.65
CA ASP A 51 -17.63 -2.75 -13.43
C ASP A 51 -16.67 -2.90 -12.22
N MET A 52 -16.32 -1.76 -11.65
CA MET A 52 -15.43 -1.64 -10.49
C MET A 52 -16.16 -1.18 -9.22
N SER A 53 -17.50 -1.13 -9.26
CA SER A 53 -18.31 -0.63 -8.14
C SER A 53 -18.00 -1.34 -6.83
N LYS A 54 -17.94 -2.65 -6.82
CA LYS A 54 -17.62 -3.45 -5.63
C LYS A 54 -16.25 -3.12 -5.04
N LEU A 55 -15.23 -2.95 -5.88
CA LEU A 55 -13.89 -2.58 -5.42
C LEU A 55 -13.88 -1.14 -4.89
N ARG A 56 -14.54 -0.21 -5.58
CA ARG A 56 -14.70 1.19 -5.15
C ARG A 56 -15.38 1.27 -3.80
N ASP A 57 -16.52 0.58 -3.64
CA ASP A 57 -17.28 0.56 -2.40
C ASP A 57 -16.48 -0.01 -1.23
N LEU A 58 -15.70 -1.07 -1.47
CA LEU A 58 -14.87 -1.66 -0.44
C LEU A 58 -13.71 -0.74 -0.05
N CYS A 59 -13.04 -0.11 -1.01
CA CYS A 59 -12.00 0.89 -0.74
C CYS A 59 -12.57 2.09 0.04
N THR A 60 -13.77 2.56 -0.34
CA THR A 60 -14.47 3.63 0.34
C THR A 60 -14.86 3.22 1.76
N THR A 61 -15.35 2.01 1.95
CA THR A 61 -15.67 1.45 3.27
C THR A 61 -14.43 1.31 4.13
N PHE A 62 -13.31 0.82 3.57
CA PHE A 62 -12.04 0.75 4.28
C PHE A 62 -11.59 2.13 4.75
N LEU A 63 -11.61 3.14 3.87
CA LEU A 63 -11.26 4.51 4.23
C LEU A 63 -12.21 5.10 5.28
N ASN A 64 -13.52 4.93 5.12
CA ASN A 64 -14.50 5.60 5.96
C ASN A 64 -14.66 4.96 7.34
N HIS A 65 -14.37 3.68 7.45
CA HIS A 65 -14.55 2.92 8.69
C HIS A 65 -13.24 2.24 9.14
N PHE A 66 -12.09 2.84 8.88
CA PHE A 66 -10.77 2.27 9.15
C PHE A 66 -10.63 1.76 10.60
N GLN A 67 -11.18 2.46 11.59
CA GLN A 67 -11.15 2.02 12.99
C GLN A 67 -11.81 0.65 13.20
N LYS A 68 -12.89 0.34 12.45
CA LYS A 68 -13.51 -1.00 12.52
C LYS A 68 -12.61 -2.08 11.91
N TRP A 69 -11.87 -1.74 10.86
CA TRP A 69 -10.89 -2.64 10.25
C TRP A 69 -9.70 -2.86 11.18
N GLU A 70 -9.22 -1.80 11.84
CA GLU A 70 -8.17 -1.87 12.85
C GLU A 70 -8.60 -2.75 14.04
N MET A 71 -9.79 -2.54 14.60
CA MET A 71 -10.34 -3.38 15.68
C MET A 71 -10.47 -4.85 15.29
N ALA A 72 -10.78 -5.13 14.02
CA ALA A 72 -10.86 -6.49 13.49
C ALA A 72 -9.49 -7.09 13.10
N GLY A 73 -8.41 -6.30 13.16
CA GLY A 73 -7.07 -6.71 12.70
C GLY A 73 -7.03 -7.05 11.21
N LYS A 74 -7.85 -6.37 10.38
CA LYS A 74 -7.99 -6.68 8.96
C LYS A 74 -7.46 -5.54 8.09
N GLY A 75 -6.55 -5.88 7.17
CA GLY A 75 -6.11 -5.05 6.06
C GLY A 75 -6.63 -5.56 4.71
N LEU A 76 -5.90 -5.26 3.65
CA LEU A 76 -6.27 -5.64 2.29
C LEU A 76 -5.13 -6.42 1.62
N TYR A 77 -5.49 -7.33 0.72
CA TYR A 77 -4.57 -8.02 -0.17
C TYR A 77 -5.01 -7.79 -1.62
N LEU A 78 -4.30 -6.89 -2.32
CA LEU A 78 -4.62 -6.49 -3.69
C LEU A 78 -3.77 -7.30 -4.67
N TRP A 79 -4.38 -8.11 -5.53
CA TRP A 79 -3.63 -8.93 -6.47
C TRP A 79 -4.19 -8.90 -7.89
N SER A 80 -3.32 -9.16 -8.85
CA SER A 80 -3.64 -9.38 -10.26
C SER A 80 -2.43 -10.04 -10.90
N LYS A 81 -2.63 -11.01 -11.77
CA LYS A 81 -1.55 -11.65 -12.53
C LYS A 81 -0.90 -10.69 -13.52
N THR A 82 -1.63 -9.62 -13.91
CA THR A 82 -1.16 -8.64 -14.88
C THR A 82 -0.32 -7.55 -14.20
N PRO A 83 0.97 -7.42 -14.54
CA PRO A 83 1.79 -6.29 -14.10
C PRO A 83 1.23 -4.95 -14.62
N GLY A 84 1.33 -3.91 -13.79
CA GLY A 84 0.83 -2.57 -14.16
C GLY A 84 -0.69 -2.43 -14.11
N SER A 85 -1.41 -3.34 -13.45
CA SER A 85 -2.88 -3.26 -13.25
C SER A 85 -3.33 -2.21 -12.23
N GLY A 86 -2.41 -1.44 -11.63
CA GLY A 86 -2.74 -0.37 -10.68
C GLY A 86 -2.76 -0.76 -9.21
N LYS A 87 -2.36 -1.98 -8.83
CA LYS A 87 -2.33 -2.47 -7.43
C LYS A 87 -1.59 -1.51 -6.48
N THR A 88 -0.31 -1.27 -6.76
CA THR A 88 0.55 -0.39 -5.96
C THR A 88 -0.02 1.03 -5.88
N PHE A 89 -0.50 1.54 -7.01
CA PHE A 89 -1.10 2.88 -7.09
C PHE A 89 -2.35 3.00 -6.22
N LEU A 90 -3.26 2.02 -6.27
CA LEU A 90 -4.45 1.98 -5.42
C LEU A 90 -4.06 1.84 -3.94
N ALA A 91 -3.13 0.93 -3.61
CA ALA A 91 -2.65 0.73 -2.24
C ALA A 91 -2.08 2.02 -1.65
N CYS A 92 -1.21 2.73 -2.39
CA CYS A 92 -0.62 4.00 -1.95
C CYS A 92 -1.68 5.09 -1.75
N ARG A 93 -2.64 5.24 -2.68
CA ARG A 93 -3.71 6.22 -2.58
C ARG A 93 -4.59 5.97 -1.36
N LEU A 94 -5.00 4.73 -1.18
CA LEU A 94 -5.84 4.33 -0.07
C LEU A 94 -5.12 4.53 1.28
N ALA A 95 -3.87 4.08 1.40
CA ALA A 95 -3.09 4.23 2.62
C ALA A 95 -2.82 5.70 2.97
N LYS A 96 -2.51 6.54 1.98
CA LYS A 96 -2.34 7.98 2.22
C LYS A 96 -3.64 8.67 2.62
N SER A 97 -4.75 8.32 2.00
CA SER A 97 -6.07 8.85 2.39
C SER A 97 -6.42 8.47 3.83
N VAL A 98 -6.13 7.22 4.24
CA VAL A 98 -6.30 6.78 5.63
C VAL A 98 -5.35 7.54 6.57
N MET A 99 -4.06 7.65 6.21
CA MET A 99 -3.09 8.42 7.00
C MET A 99 -3.54 9.85 7.24
N MET A 100 -4.03 10.53 6.20
CA MET A 100 -4.49 11.91 6.29
C MET A 100 -5.78 12.04 7.12
N LYS A 101 -6.72 11.10 6.93
CA LYS A 101 -8.02 11.14 7.60
C LYS A 101 -7.92 10.83 9.09
N TYR A 102 -7.08 9.89 9.48
CA TYR A 102 -6.98 9.40 10.86
C TYR A 102 -5.72 9.87 11.59
N ASP A 103 -4.90 10.70 10.95
CA ASP A 103 -3.62 11.24 11.50
C ASP A 103 -2.70 10.16 12.07
N LEU A 104 -2.55 9.05 11.35
CA LEU A 104 -1.75 7.91 11.77
C LEU A 104 -0.43 7.80 10.99
N GLN A 105 0.51 7.04 11.54
CA GLN A 105 1.77 6.75 10.85
C GLN A 105 1.58 5.63 9.83
N MET A 106 1.97 5.92 8.58
CA MET A 106 2.06 4.92 7.54
C MET A 106 3.50 4.75 7.04
N ARG A 107 3.81 3.59 6.50
CA ARG A 107 5.03 3.31 5.75
C ARG A 107 4.69 2.53 4.47
N PHE A 108 5.56 2.69 3.50
CA PHE A 108 5.58 1.92 2.27
C PHE A 108 6.94 1.25 2.14
N VAL A 109 6.97 0.00 1.72
CA VAL A 109 8.18 -0.73 1.36
C VAL A 109 7.80 -1.85 0.40
N THR A 110 8.68 -2.15 -0.56
CA THR A 110 8.55 -3.39 -1.33
C THR A 110 9.09 -4.56 -0.50
N ALA A 111 8.59 -5.78 -0.74
CA ALA A 111 9.08 -6.95 -0.03
C ALA A 111 10.59 -7.19 -0.25
N PRO A 112 11.15 -7.01 -1.45
CA PRO A 112 12.61 -7.06 -1.66
C PRO A 112 13.38 -5.98 -0.88
N ASP A 113 12.89 -4.72 -0.85
CA ASP A 113 13.57 -3.64 -0.14
C ASP A 113 13.51 -3.82 1.39
N TYR A 114 12.40 -4.36 1.92
CA TYR A 114 12.33 -4.74 3.32
C TYR A 114 13.41 -5.76 3.68
N ILE A 115 13.54 -6.82 2.88
CA ILE A 115 14.57 -7.86 3.08
C ILE A 115 15.99 -7.26 2.98
N SER A 116 16.22 -6.33 2.07
CA SER A 116 17.49 -5.62 1.95
C SER A 116 17.78 -4.79 3.22
N ALA A 117 16.81 -4.03 3.71
CA ALA A 117 16.95 -3.24 4.93
C ALA A 117 17.26 -4.10 6.16
N VAL A 118 16.63 -5.29 6.28
CA VAL A 118 16.96 -6.27 7.32
C VAL A 118 18.38 -6.80 7.16
N GLY A 119 18.79 -7.15 5.93
CA GLY A 119 20.16 -7.60 5.65
C GLY A 119 21.22 -6.58 6.04
N ASP A 120 20.94 -5.31 5.84
CA ASP A 120 21.84 -4.22 6.22
C ASP A 120 21.85 -3.99 7.74
N SER A 121 20.74 -4.26 8.45
CA SER A 121 20.71 -4.17 9.91
C SER A 121 21.67 -5.15 10.58
N TYR A 122 21.89 -6.34 10.00
CA TYR A 122 22.84 -7.33 10.53
C TYR A 122 24.31 -6.93 10.42
N LYS A 123 24.64 -5.94 9.57
CA LYS A 123 26.02 -5.44 9.38
C LYS A 123 26.35 -4.26 10.30
N ARG A 124 25.37 -3.76 11.06
CA ARG A 124 25.52 -2.59 11.91
C ARG A 124 26.15 -2.93 13.26
N ASP A 125 26.79 -1.93 13.84
CA ASP A 125 27.37 -2.05 15.16
C ASP A 125 26.28 -2.08 16.26
N ARG A 126 26.64 -2.64 17.44
CA ARG A 126 25.74 -2.67 18.58
C ARG A 126 25.41 -1.24 19.04
N GLY A 127 24.15 -0.88 18.98
CA GLY A 127 23.63 0.42 19.41
C GLY A 127 23.08 1.30 18.28
N GLU A 128 23.24 0.91 17.03
CA GLU A 128 22.56 1.57 15.91
C GLU A 128 21.11 1.09 15.78
N GLU A 129 20.21 2.01 15.42
CA GLU A 129 18.79 1.69 15.21
C GLU A 129 18.59 0.74 14.02
N ASP A 130 17.76 -0.27 14.18
CA ASP A 130 17.36 -1.18 13.11
C ASP A 130 16.46 -0.44 12.08
N PRO A 131 16.89 -0.21 10.83
CA PRO A 131 16.11 0.52 9.85
C PRO A 131 14.83 -0.21 9.46
N SER A 132 14.73 -1.51 9.70
CA SER A 132 13.53 -2.31 9.42
C SER A 132 12.46 -2.18 10.51
N GLN A 133 12.79 -1.65 11.69
CA GLN A 133 11.89 -1.52 12.83
C GLN A 133 10.68 -0.63 12.51
N VAL A 134 10.88 0.44 11.75
CA VAL A 134 9.79 1.36 11.36
C VAL A 134 8.65 0.68 10.60
N TYR A 135 8.93 -0.42 9.88
CA TYR A 135 7.93 -1.19 9.15
C TYR A 135 7.15 -2.15 10.05
N ARG A 136 7.77 -2.59 11.15
CA ARG A 136 7.10 -3.41 12.17
C ARG A 136 6.13 -2.59 13.00
N ASP A 137 6.51 -1.37 13.35
CA ASP A 137 5.82 -0.54 14.36
C ASP A 137 4.76 0.40 13.79
N CYS A 138 4.84 0.80 12.49
CA CYS A 138 3.88 1.73 11.92
C CYS A 138 2.46 1.15 11.95
N LYS A 139 1.46 2.01 12.19
CA LYS A 139 0.05 1.61 12.25
C LYS A 139 -0.47 1.05 10.94
N LEU A 140 -0.06 1.62 9.82
CA LEU A 140 -0.44 1.19 8.49
C LEU A 140 0.81 0.96 7.64
N LEU A 141 0.97 -0.24 7.11
CA LEU A 141 2.03 -0.60 6.17
C LEU A 141 1.43 -0.92 4.81
N VAL A 142 2.03 -0.37 3.76
CA VAL A 142 1.89 -0.91 2.41
C VAL A 142 3.12 -1.79 2.16
N LEU A 143 2.91 -3.11 2.07
CA LEU A 143 3.93 -4.10 1.73
C LEU A 143 3.71 -4.52 0.27
N ASP A 144 4.51 -3.92 -0.61
CA ASP A 144 4.34 -4.02 -2.06
C ASP A 144 5.10 -5.22 -2.63
N ASP A 145 4.55 -5.82 -3.68
CA ASP A 145 5.12 -6.94 -4.43
C ASP A 145 5.53 -8.14 -3.54
N ILE A 146 4.67 -8.52 -2.58
CA ILE A 146 4.92 -9.73 -1.79
C ILE A 146 4.91 -10.97 -2.69
N GLY A 147 5.89 -11.85 -2.49
CA GLY A 147 6.12 -13.03 -3.34
C GLY A 147 7.19 -12.79 -4.43
N ALA A 148 7.65 -11.55 -4.63
CA ALA A 148 8.73 -11.21 -5.55
C ALA A 148 10.13 -11.30 -4.93
N GLN A 149 10.24 -11.45 -3.61
CA GLN A 149 11.52 -11.58 -2.91
C GLN A 149 12.21 -12.92 -3.26
N ALA A 150 13.54 -12.93 -3.17
CA ALA A 150 14.31 -14.15 -3.35
C ALA A 150 13.94 -15.22 -2.30
N ASP A 151 14.08 -16.51 -2.67
CA ASP A 151 13.54 -17.63 -1.91
C ASP A 151 14.59 -18.27 -0.98
N LYS A 152 15.33 -17.47 -0.20
CA LYS A 152 16.27 -17.96 0.82
C LYS A 152 15.55 -18.16 2.15
N GLU A 153 15.95 -19.19 2.91
CA GLU A 153 15.32 -19.54 4.18
C GLU A 153 15.29 -18.38 5.17
N TRP A 154 16.39 -17.63 5.33
CA TRP A 154 16.43 -16.50 6.23
C TRP A 154 15.46 -15.37 5.82
N GLN A 155 15.24 -15.17 4.51
CA GLN A 155 14.31 -14.18 3.99
C GLN A 155 12.86 -14.56 4.27
N ARG A 156 12.52 -15.85 4.15
CA ARG A 156 11.21 -16.37 4.56
C ARG A 156 10.97 -16.15 6.04
N GLN A 157 11.99 -16.42 6.88
CA GLN A 157 11.90 -16.22 8.33
C GLN A 157 11.69 -14.73 8.68
N GLU A 158 12.40 -13.82 8.03
CA GLU A 158 12.23 -12.37 8.29
C GLU A 158 10.87 -11.85 7.82
N MET A 159 10.38 -12.33 6.66
CA MET A 159 9.03 -11.99 6.20
C MET A 159 7.96 -12.51 7.16
N PHE A 160 8.12 -13.74 7.66
CA PHE A 160 7.25 -14.28 8.69
C PHE A 160 7.29 -13.43 9.97
N ARG A 161 8.49 -13.03 10.45
CA ARG A 161 8.64 -12.18 11.64
C ARG A 161 7.92 -10.85 11.50
N LEU A 162 8.08 -10.18 10.34
CA LEU A 162 7.38 -8.93 10.05
C LEU A 162 5.86 -9.10 10.17
N ILE A 163 5.31 -10.06 9.40
CA ILE A 163 3.87 -10.26 9.29
C ILE A 163 3.28 -10.72 10.61
N ASN A 164 3.96 -11.65 11.32
CA ASN A 164 3.53 -12.15 12.62
C ASN A 164 3.53 -11.05 13.69
N LYS A 165 4.60 -10.26 13.77
CA LYS A 165 4.70 -9.15 14.72
C LYS A 165 3.60 -8.12 14.49
N ARG A 166 3.35 -7.74 13.24
CA ARG A 166 2.28 -6.80 12.90
C ARG A 166 0.90 -7.34 13.24
N MET A 167 0.67 -8.63 13.01
CA MET A 167 -0.58 -9.30 13.42
C MET A 167 -0.76 -9.27 14.95
N GLU A 168 0.28 -9.58 15.72
CA GLU A 168 0.25 -9.59 17.18
C GLU A 168 -0.03 -8.20 17.76
N ASP A 169 0.55 -7.15 17.15
CA ASP A 169 0.36 -5.76 17.57
C ASP A 169 -0.95 -5.13 17.05
N GLY A 170 -1.74 -5.84 16.25
CA GLY A 170 -2.95 -5.30 15.63
C GLY A 170 -2.68 -4.19 14.60
N ASN A 171 -1.47 -4.15 14.02
CA ASN A 171 -1.08 -3.18 13.00
C ASN A 171 -1.57 -3.62 11.61
N ILE A 172 -2.17 -2.70 10.86
CA ILE A 172 -2.83 -3.00 9.58
C ILE A 172 -1.83 -3.02 8.43
N THR A 173 -1.95 -4.02 7.55
CA THR A 173 -1.12 -4.12 6.34
C THR A 173 -2.00 -4.17 5.08
N ILE A 174 -1.64 -3.38 4.08
CA ILE A 174 -2.13 -3.50 2.71
C ILE A 174 -1.03 -4.18 1.91
N TYR A 175 -1.32 -5.38 1.43
CA TYR A 175 -0.40 -6.16 0.60
C TYR A 175 -0.73 -5.93 -0.88
N THR A 176 0.29 -5.96 -1.73
CA THR A 176 0.10 -6.12 -3.18
C THR A 176 0.89 -7.31 -3.69
N SER A 177 0.37 -8.01 -4.70
CA SER A 177 1.03 -9.17 -5.30
C SER A 177 0.60 -9.41 -6.74
N ASN A 178 1.42 -10.14 -7.48
CA ASN A 178 1.05 -10.70 -8.78
C ASN A 178 0.38 -12.08 -8.66
N MET A 179 0.17 -12.57 -7.45
CA MET A 179 -0.42 -13.88 -7.17
C MET A 179 -1.57 -13.74 -6.17
N SER A 180 -2.57 -14.62 -6.26
CA SER A 180 -3.55 -14.80 -5.19
C SER A 180 -2.88 -15.31 -3.92
N THR A 181 -3.57 -15.24 -2.79
CA THR A 181 -3.06 -15.79 -1.53
C THR A 181 -2.72 -17.28 -1.64
N ASP A 182 -3.51 -18.06 -2.39
CA ASP A 182 -3.27 -19.49 -2.60
C ASP A 182 -2.01 -19.76 -3.43
N GLY A 183 -1.74 -18.90 -4.43
CA GLY A 183 -0.57 -19.03 -5.30
C GLY A 183 0.69 -18.37 -4.78
N LEU A 184 0.63 -17.70 -3.62
CA LEU A 184 1.73 -16.92 -3.09
C LEU A 184 2.93 -17.79 -2.68
N ASN A 185 4.10 -17.47 -3.19
CA ASN A 185 5.35 -18.18 -2.87
C ASN A 185 5.92 -17.71 -1.52
N VAL A 186 5.29 -18.14 -0.44
CA VAL A 186 5.73 -17.98 0.95
C VAL A 186 5.46 -19.27 1.73
N ASP A 187 6.06 -19.43 2.91
CA ASP A 187 5.75 -20.60 3.75
C ASP A 187 4.28 -20.59 4.23
N ALA A 188 3.77 -21.78 4.57
CA ALA A 188 2.37 -21.97 4.93
C ALA A 188 1.94 -21.12 6.13
N ARG A 189 2.85 -20.89 7.11
CA ARG A 189 2.56 -20.07 8.30
C ARG A 189 2.39 -18.60 7.94
N THR A 190 3.26 -18.08 7.07
CA THR A 190 3.17 -16.71 6.56
C THR A 190 1.88 -16.50 5.78
N ARG A 191 1.53 -17.45 4.90
CA ARG A 191 0.28 -17.41 4.13
C ARG A 191 -0.96 -17.39 5.04
N ASP A 192 -1.00 -18.27 6.04
CA ASP A 192 -2.10 -18.34 7.01
C ASP A 192 -2.32 -16.98 7.71
N ARG A 193 -1.25 -16.29 8.10
CA ARG A 193 -1.34 -14.97 8.73
C ARG A 193 -1.84 -13.90 7.77
N ILE A 194 -1.38 -13.91 6.51
CA ILE A 194 -1.87 -12.98 5.50
C ILE A 194 -3.38 -13.17 5.29
N VAL A 195 -3.84 -14.40 5.09
CA VAL A 195 -5.28 -14.74 4.93
C VAL A 195 -6.06 -14.32 6.17
N LYS A 196 -5.52 -14.59 7.37
CA LYS A 196 -6.16 -14.20 8.63
C LYS A 196 -6.28 -12.68 8.79
N THR A 197 -5.31 -11.90 8.33
CA THR A 197 -5.21 -10.46 8.59
C THR A 197 -5.58 -9.57 7.42
N SER A 198 -6.03 -10.12 6.29
CA SER A 198 -6.41 -9.33 5.12
C SER A 198 -7.68 -9.83 4.43
N VAL A 199 -8.32 -8.92 3.72
CA VAL A 199 -9.40 -9.22 2.77
C VAL A 199 -8.79 -9.24 1.38
N GLU A 200 -8.91 -10.37 0.68
CA GLU A 200 -8.37 -10.55 -0.65
C GLU A 200 -9.25 -9.89 -1.72
N LEU A 201 -8.62 -9.13 -2.60
CA LEU A 201 -9.25 -8.40 -3.68
C LEU A 201 -8.49 -8.60 -4.98
N GLN A 202 -9.16 -9.16 -5.96
CA GLN A 202 -8.61 -9.27 -7.30
C GLN A 202 -8.81 -7.97 -8.08
N MET A 203 -7.70 -7.39 -8.53
CA MET A 203 -7.70 -6.27 -9.48
C MET A 203 -7.91 -6.80 -10.91
N PRO A 204 -8.41 -5.96 -11.84
CA PRO A 204 -8.55 -6.35 -13.23
C PRO A 204 -7.24 -6.84 -13.87
N GLU A 205 -7.36 -7.83 -14.75
CA GLU A 205 -6.24 -8.35 -15.53
C GLU A 205 -5.96 -7.44 -16.76
N GLU A 206 -5.86 -6.12 -16.50
CA GLU A 206 -5.61 -5.07 -17.47
C GLU A 206 -4.41 -4.23 -17.08
N SER A 207 -3.45 -4.04 -17.98
CA SER A 207 -2.29 -3.18 -17.71
C SER A 207 -2.60 -1.72 -18.00
N ILE A 208 -2.89 -0.94 -16.98
CA ILE A 208 -3.10 0.50 -17.06
C ILE A 208 -1.81 1.22 -17.45
N ARG A 209 -0.66 0.75 -16.93
CA ARG A 209 0.66 1.28 -17.31
C ARG A 209 0.88 1.19 -18.83
N LYS A 210 0.56 0.04 -19.44
CA LYS A 210 0.68 -0.13 -20.89
C LYS A 210 -0.29 0.77 -21.67
N LYS A 211 -1.54 0.89 -21.21
CA LYS A 211 -2.53 1.78 -21.84
C LYS A 211 -2.06 3.24 -21.85
N LYS A 212 -1.57 3.74 -20.69
CA LYS A 212 -1.04 5.11 -20.56
C LYS A 212 0.18 5.34 -21.44
N ALA A 213 1.17 4.45 -21.40
CA ALA A 213 2.36 4.55 -22.23
C ALA A 213 2.04 4.57 -23.73
N MET A 214 1.07 3.78 -24.19
CA MET A 214 0.63 3.80 -25.57
C MET A 214 -0.11 5.11 -25.96
N GLY A 215 -0.86 5.70 -25.02
CA GLY A 215 -1.48 7.02 -25.20
C GLY A 215 -0.42 8.11 -25.35
N GLU A 216 0.51 8.19 -24.42
CA GLU A 216 1.62 9.14 -24.42
C GLU A 216 2.49 9.03 -25.69
N GLN A 217 2.77 7.79 -26.15
CA GLN A 217 3.51 7.57 -27.40
C GLN A 217 2.74 8.09 -28.63
N ARG A 218 1.41 7.88 -28.67
CA ARG A 218 0.58 8.39 -29.78
C ARG A 218 0.56 9.91 -29.80
N GLU A 219 0.38 10.55 -28.65
CA GLU A 219 0.42 12.02 -28.51
C GLU A 219 1.78 12.59 -28.90
N PHE A 220 2.86 11.97 -28.45
CA PHE A 220 4.22 12.35 -28.81
C PHE A 220 4.45 12.26 -30.33
N LEU A 221 4.07 11.15 -30.96
CA LEU A 221 4.21 10.97 -32.41
C LEU A 221 3.35 11.94 -33.21
N ALA A 222 2.12 12.20 -32.76
CA ALA A 222 1.25 13.19 -33.39
C ALA A 222 1.85 14.60 -33.32
N GLY A 223 2.55 14.95 -32.24
CA GLY A 223 3.23 16.24 -32.11
C GLY A 223 4.52 16.38 -32.93
N ILE A 224 5.09 15.27 -33.43
CA ILE A 224 6.31 15.31 -34.30
C ILE A 224 5.96 15.22 -35.78
N ILE A 225 4.92 14.48 -36.16
CA ILE A 225 4.59 14.16 -37.53
C ILE A 225 3.55 15.15 -38.08
N GLY A 226 2.84 15.91 -37.25
CA GLY A 226 1.90 16.97 -37.59
C GLY A 226 2.58 18.28 -37.66
#